data_0bd055158dfb271b45ecd6b3a89b82f0
#
_entry.id   0bd055158dfb271b45ecd6b3a89b82f0
#
_cell.length_a   1.000
_cell.length_b   1.000
_cell.length_c   1.000
_cell.angle_alpha   90.00
_cell.angle_beta   90.00
_cell.angle_gamma   90.00
#
_symmetry.space_group_name_H-M   'P 1'
#
loop_
_entity.id
_entity.type
_entity.pdbx_description
1 polymer ?
#
loop_
_entity_poly.entity_id
_entity_poly.type
_entity_poly.pdbx_seq_one_letter_code
_entity_poly.pdbx_strand_id
1 'polypeptide(L)'
;MKAVNKMFIYMVKQITREMMMLMLAIAPVLVGIFFRVGIPLLEGKVLIHYGLEGIIVPYYEYFSWLLAMVTGMLFAFVGGLVVLGEIDENVAKYIMVTPVGMRGYLSSRIIIPALISGAVALICVPAFSLTHIGAAMLIVMVISTMLSGIVTAMLVVAISSNKVEGMAVGKLSGLFGVTFFIPLIVKGTIRYVFFLFPMFWVGEWSLSGGWVKLLIAFIEFALWINVLFWRFKKKFQ
;
A
#
# COMPACT_ATOMS: atom_id res chain seq x y z
N MET A 1 3.83 15.39 -20.27
CA MET A 1 3.86 15.82 -18.86
C MET A 1 2.73 16.78 -18.48
N LYS A 2 2.51 17.91 -19.19
CA LYS A 2 1.42 18.87 -18.82
C LYS A 2 0.01 18.25 -18.72
N ALA A 3 -0.35 17.31 -19.61
CA ALA A 3 -1.66 16.64 -19.59
C ALA A 3 -1.84 15.70 -18.38
N VAL A 4 -0.83 14.90 -18.05
CA VAL A 4 -0.85 13.99 -16.89
C VAL A 4 -0.98 14.77 -15.57
N ASN A 5 -0.26 15.90 -15.44
CA ASN A 5 -0.37 16.76 -14.27
C ASN A 5 -1.78 17.37 -14.13
N LYS A 6 -2.39 17.84 -15.23
CA LYS A 6 -3.78 18.33 -15.19
C LYS A 6 -4.74 17.22 -14.72
N MET A 7 -4.60 16.02 -15.25
CA MET A 7 -5.43 14.88 -14.84
C MET A 7 -5.27 14.56 -13.36
N PHE A 8 -4.03 14.61 -12.85
CA PHE A 8 -3.77 14.40 -11.42
C PHE A 8 -4.44 15.49 -10.56
N ILE A 9 -4.38 16.78 -10.96
CA ILE A 9 -5.06 17.87 -10.24
C ILE A 9 -6.58 17.62 -10.19
N TYR A 10 -7.20 17.17 -11.29
CA TYR A 10 -8.62 16.80 -11.30
C TYR A 10 -8.92 15.65 -10.34
N MET A 11 -8.05 14.64 -10.28
CA MET A 11 -8.18 13.54 -9.32
C MET A 11 -8.14 14.05 -7.87
N VAL A 12 -7.19 14.91 -7.52
CA VAL A 12 -7.12 15.51 -6.18
C VAL A 12 -8.40 16.28 -5.85
N LYS A 13 -8.92 17.06 -6.80
CA LYS A 13 -10.20 17.77 -6.62
C LYS A 13 -11.39 16.83 -6.43
N GLN A 14 -11.39 15.66 -7.07
CA GLN A 14 -12.41 14.62 -6.87
C GLN A 14 -12.30 14.00 -5.47
N ILE A 15 -11.09 13.66 -5.04
CA ILE A 15 -10.82 13.12 -3.69
C ILE A 15 -11.30 14.09 -2.60
N THR A 16 -11.03 15.40 -2.76
CA THR A 16 -11.45 16.40 -1.76
C THR A 16 -12.96 16.63 -1.70
N ARG A 17 -13.71 16.22 -2.72
CA ARG A 17 -15.17 16.30 -2.75
C ARG A 17 -15.86 15.07 -2.16
N GLU A 18 -15.18 13.93 -2.12
CA GLU A 18 -15.69 12.70 -1.55
C GLU A 18 -15.11 12.48 -0.14
N MET A 19 -15.94 12.68 0.88
CA MET A 19 -15.52 12.58 2.30
C MET A 19 -14.83 11.24 2.62
N MET A 20 -15.31 10.13 2.04
CA MET A 20 -14.71 8.82 2.23
C MET A 20 -13.26 8.77 1.71
N MET A 21 -12.99 9.30 0.52
CA MET A 21 -11.65 9.31 -0.06
C MET A 21 -10.71 10.23 0.72
N LEU A 22 -11.23 11.37 1.19
CA LEU A 22 -10.47 12.31 2.03
C LEU A 22 -10.04 11.65 3.35
N MET A 23 -10.96 10.95 4.02
CA MET A 23 -10.67 10.22 5.25
C MET A 23 -9.60 9.15 5.04
N LEU A 24 -9.66 8.39 3.93
CA LEU A 24 -8.64 7.39 3.59
C LEU A 24 -7.26 8.03 3.35
N ALA A 25 -7.20 9.21 2.75
CA ALA A 25 -5.94 9.92 2.52
C ALA A 25 -5.31 10.45 3.82
N ILE A 26 -6.12 10.79 4.84
CA ILE A 26 -5.66 11.28 6.15
C ILE A 26 -5.35 10.11 7.10
N ALA A 27 -5.97 8.96 6.89
CA ALA A 27 -5.87 7.81 7.79
C ALA A 27 -4.44 7.38 8.16
N PRO A 28 -3.42 7.40 7.29
CA PRO A 28 -2.04 7.06 7.67
C PRO A 28 -1.49 7.92 8.81
N VAL A 29 -1.82 9.21 8.83
CA VAL A 29 -1.39 10.12 9.91
C VAL A 29 -2.09 9.76 11.21
N LEU A 30 -3.40 9.48 11.16
CA LEU A 30 -4.17 9.07 12.34
C LEU A 30 -3.66 7.74 12.91
N VAL A 31 -3.37 6.78 12.04
CA VAL A 31 -2.77 5.49 12.45
C VAL A 31 -1.38 5.71 13.05
N GLY A 32 -0.57 6.59 12.46
CA GLY A 32 0.74 6.94 12.99
C GLY A 32 0.67 7.56 14.40
N ILE A 33 -0.24 8.51 14.62
CA ILE A 33 -0.50 9.10 15.93
C ILE A 33 -0.94 8.01 16.92
N PHE A 34 -1.85 7.13 16.51
CA PHE A 34 -2.30 6.02 17.36
C PHE A 34 -1.14 5.10 17.74
N PHE A 35 -0.25 4.76 16.81
CA PHE A 35 0.92 3.93 17.12
C PHE A 35 1.89 4.65 18.06
N ARG A 36 2.17 5.92 17.82
CA ARG A 36 3.12 6.71 18.61
C ARG A 36 2.65 6.96 20.05
N VAL A 37 1.36 7.13 20.25
CA VAL A 37 0.77 7.49 21.55
C VAL A 37 0.02 6.31 22.16
N GLY A 38 -0.82 5.64 21.39
CA GLY A 38 -1.72 4.58 21.88
C GLY A 38 -0.96 3.34 22.35
N ILE A 39 0.04 2.88 21.59
CA ILE A 39 0.77 1.66 21.94
C ILE A 39 1.56 1.81 23.25
N PRO A 40 2.37 2.88 23.47
CA PRO A 40 3.03 3.09 24.75
C PRO A 40 2.04 3.29 25.92
N LEU A 41 0.89 3.93 25.68
CA LEU A 41 -0.15 4.05 26.71
C LEU A 41 -0.77 2.71 27.08
N LEU A 42 -1.03 1.85 26.10
CA LEU A 42 -1.53 0.49 26.35
C LEU A 42 -0.50 -0.32 27.15
N GLU A 43 0.76 -0.27 26.76
CA GLU A 43 1.82 -0.99 27.46
C GLU A 43 2.02 -0.46 28.89
N GLY A 44 2.19 0.86 29.04
CA GLY A 44 2.49 1.48 30.34
C GLY A 44 1.33 1.51 31.34
N LYS A 45 0.06 1.55 30.88
CA LYS A 45 -1.09 1.63 31.79
C LYS A 45 -1.87 0.33 31.90
N VAL A 46 -2.05 -0.39 30.80
CA VAL A 46 -2.91 -1.58 30.78
C VAL A 46 -2.10 -2.84 31.08
N LEU A 47 -1.02 -3.07 30.35
CA LEU A 47 -0.25 -4.30 30.50
C LEU A 47 0.50 -4.38 31.83
N ILE A 48 1.05 -3.26 32.33
CA ILE A 48 1.68 -3.21 33.66
C ILE A 48 0.68 -3.59 34.75
N HIS A 49 -0.57 -3.10 34.66
CA HIS A 49 -1.61 -3.44 35.63
C HIS A 49 -1.90 -4.95 35.72
N TYR A 50 -1.69 -5.69 34.63
CA TYR A 50 -1.85 -7.15 34.57
C TYR A 50 -0.53 -7.93 34.73
N GLY A 51 0.58 -7.26 35.09
CA GLY A 51 1.90 -7.90 35.24
C GLY A 51 2.54 -8.37 33.91
N LEU A 52 2.14 -7.79 32.79
CA LEU A 52 2.55 -8.15 31.43
C LEU A 52 3.51 -7.11 30.84
N GLU A 53 4.54 -6.71 31.60
CA GLU A 53 5.50 -5.68 31.18
C GLU A 53 6.35 -6.14 29.99
N GLY A 54 6.54 -5.22 29.02
CA GLY A 54 7.50 -5.41 27.92
C GLY A 54 7.10 -6.39 26.83
N ILE A 55 5.85 -6.86 26.79
CA ILE A 55 5.41 -7.85 25.77
C ILE A 55 5.37 -7.25 24.36
N ILE A 56 5.01 -5.98 24.22
CA ILE A 56 4.84 -5.31 22.93
C ILE A 56 6.18 -4.72 22.43
N VAL A 57 7.09 -4.37 23.29
CA VAL A 57 8.38 -3.72 22.95
C VAL A 57 9.16 -4.45 21.84
N PRO A 58 9.30 -5.79 21.84
CA PRO A 58 9.98 -6.51 20.78
C PRO A 58 9.35 -6.36 19.39
N TYR A 59 8.08 -5.92 19.33
CA TYR A 59 7.31 -5.78 18.10
C TYR A 59 7.19 -4.35 17.61
N TYR A 60 7.81 -3.37 18.27
CA TYR A 60 7.73 -1.94 17.92
C TYR A 60 8.16 -1.64 16.48
N GLU A 61 9.17 -2.33 15.97
CA GLU A 61 9.62 -2.18 14.58
C GLU A 61 8.52 -2.58 13.58
N TYR A 62 7.74 -3.63 13.89
CA TYR A 62 6.68 -4.12 13.01
C TYR A 62 5.49 -3.17 12.91
N PHE A 63 5.25 -2.31 13.91
CA PHE A 63 4.28 -1.23 13.80
C PHE A 63 4.71 -0.19 12.77
N SER A 64 6.00 0.07 12.63
CA SER A 64 6.53 0.94 11.60
C SER A 64 6.35 0.35 10.19
N TRP A 65 6.55 -0.96 10.04
CA TRP A 65 6.22 -1.69 8.81
C TRP A 65 4.73 -1.65 8.50
N LEU A 66 3.89 -1.86 9.50
CA LEU A 66 2.44 -1.78 9.34
C LEU A 66 1.99 -0.38 8.92
N LEU A 67 2.55 0.67 9.52
CA LEU A 67 2.28 2.05 9.13
C LEU A 67 2.67 2.33 7.68
N ALA A 68 3.85 1.89 7.26
CA ALA A 68 4.30 2.02 5.88
C ALA A 68 3.35 1.32 4.91
N MET A 69 2.97 0.08 5.19
CA MET A 69 2.05 -0.70 4.35
C MET A 69 0.66 -0.07 4.26
N VAL A 70 0.08 0.31 5.40
CA VAL A 70 -1.24 0.96 5.45
C VAL A 70 -1.22 2.26 4.63
N THR A 71 -0.13 3.03 4.70
CA THR A 71 0.03 4.24 3.89
C THR A 71 -0.04 3.93 2.39
N GLY A 72 0.75 2.98 1.91
CA GLY A 72 0.75 2.58 0.49
C GLY A 72 -0.60 2.07 0.01
N MET A 73 -1.20 1.18 0.81
CA MET A 73 -2.49 0.57 0.48
C MET A 73 -3.63 1.58 0.42
N LEU A 74 -3.73 2.50 1.37
CA LEU A 74 -4.82 3.48 1.41
C LEU A 74 -4.73 4.48 0.26
N PHE A 75 -3.55 5.04 -0.02
CA PHE A 75 -3.37 5.93 -1.17
C PHE A 75 -3.67 5.24 -2.49
N ALA A 76 -3.19 4.02 -2.64
CA ALA A 76 -3.44 3.22 -3.84
C ALA A 76 -4.92 2.85 -4.00
N PHE A 77 -5.58 2.48 -2.90
CA PHE A 77 -7.01 2.17 -2.89
C PHE A 77 -7.84 3.38 -3.33
N VAL A 78 -7.53 4.58 -2.82
CA VAL A 78 -8.16 5.82 -3.29
C VAL A 78 -7.98 6.00 -4.79
N GLY A 79 -6.77 5.81 -5.32
CA GLY A 79 -6.50 5.87 -6.75
C GLY A 79 -7.32 4.84 -7.55
N GLY A 80 -7.41 3.61 -7.06
CA GLY A 80 -8.23 2.54 -7.65
C GLY A 80 -9.72 2.88 -7.66
N LEU A 81 -10.27 3.43 -6.58
CA LEU A 81 -11.67 3.86 -6.50
C LEU A 81 -12.00 5.02 -7.46
N VAL A 82 -11.06 5.95 -7.66
CA VAL A 82 -11.21 7.01 -8.68
C VAL A 82 -11.31 6.39 -10.06
N VAL A 83 -10.41 5.46 -10.41
CA VAL A 83 -10.47 4.76 -11.71
C VAL A 83 -11.80 4.04 -11.89
N LEU A 84 -12.28 3.33 -10.87
CA LEU A 84 -13.56 2.61 -10.96
C LEU A 84 -14.75 3.56 -11.10
N GLY A 85 -14.76 4.69 -10.37
CA GLY A 85 -15.77 5.72 -10.56
C GLY A 85 -15.78 6.29 -11.98
N GLU A 86 -14.62 6.56 -12.56
CA GLU A 86 -14.49 7.01 -13.94
C GLU A 86 -14.90 5.91 -14.97
N ILE A 87 -14.78 4.63 -14.60
CA ILE A 87 -15.30 3.51 -15.42
C ILE A 87 -16.83 3.47 -15.34
N ASP A 88 -17.41 3.59 -14.15
CA ASP A 88 -18.88 3.59 -13.94
C ASP A 88 -19.55 4.73 -14.70
N GLU A 89 -18.92 5.91 -14.75
CA GLU A 89 -19.37 7.08 -15.49
C GLU A 89 -19.01 7.04 -16.98
N ASN A 90 -18.37 5.97 -17.47
CA ASN A 90 -17.82 5.85 -18.85
C ASN A 90 -16.74 6.89 -19.22
N VAL A 91 -16.30 7.72 -18.31
CA VAL A 91 -15.28 8.78 -18.55
C VAL A 91 -13.92 8.19 -18.87
N ALA A 92 -13.56 7.05 -18.25
CA ALA A 92 -12.29 6.39 -18.45
C ALA A 92 -12.02 6.04 -19.93
N LYS A 93 -13.04 5.56 -20.65
CA LYS A 93 -12.94 5.21 -22.08
C LYS A 93 -12.60 6.44 -22.93
N TYR A 94 -13.28 7.58 -22.67
CA TYR A 94 -13.02 8.82 -23.43
C TYR A 94 -11.60 9.34 -23.18
N ILE A 95 -11.10 9.25 -21.93
CA ILE A 95 -9.75 9.71 -21.62
C ILE A 95 -8.70 8.84 -22.31
N MET A 96 -8.90 7.52 -22.34
CA MET A 96 -7.92 6.59 -22.91
C MET A 96 -7.76 6.72 -24.44
N VAL A 97 -8.76 7.23 -25.16
CA VAL A 97 -8.65 7.51 -26.61
C VAL A 97 -8.04 8.89 -26.92
N THR A 98 -7.79 9.72 -25.92
CA THR A 98 -7.07 10.99 -26.09
C THR A 98 -5.56 10.76 -26.30
N PRO A 99 -4.77 11.77 -26.69
CA PRO A 99 -3.32 11.66 -26.81
C PRO A 99 -2.60 11.22 -25.50
N VAL A 100 -3.25 11.28 -24.35
CA VAL A 100 -2.74 10.76 -23.06
C VAL A 100 -2.62 9.24 -23.07
N GLY A 101 -3.56 8.55 -23.70
CA GLY A 101 -3.61 7.12 -23.82
C GLY A 101 -3.78 6.38 -22.48
N MET A 102 -3.89 5.07 -22.55
CA MET A 102 -4.06 4.22 -21.35
C MET A 102 -2.88 4.32 -20.36
N ARG A 103 -1.65 4.41 -20.85
CA ARG A 103 -0.46 4.52 -19.99
C ARG A 103 -0.45 5.83 -19.20
N GLY A 104 -0.72 6.96 -19.85
CA GLY A 104 -0.77 8.25 -19.18
C GLY A 104 -1.95 8.34 -18.19
N TYR A 105 -3.09 7.73 -18.53
CA TYR A 105 -4.25 7.59 -17.65
C TYR A 105 -3.89 6.85 -16.36
N LEU A 106 -3.36 5.63 -16.46
CA LEU A 106 -2.97 4.83 -15.30
C LEU A 106 -1.83 5.48 -14.50
N SER A 107 -0.88 6.13 -15.18
CA SER A 107 0.18 6.86 -14.47
C SER A 107 -0.39 7.94 -13.56
N SER A 108 -1.37 8.71 -14.03
CA SER A 108 -1.97 9.79 -13.23
C SER A 108 -2.82 9.28 -12.07
N ARG A 109 -3.41 8.09 -12.16
CA ARG A 109 -4.36 7.54 -11.18
C ARG A 109 -3.74 6.52 -10.22
N ILE A 110 -2.64 5.89 -10.60
CA ILE A 110 -2.01 4.81 -9.82
C ILE A 110 -0.57 5.14 -9.46
N ILE A 111 0.27 5.48 -10.46
CA ILE A 111 1.71 5.69 -10.20
C ILE A 111 1.95 6.96 -9.38
N ILE A 112 1.29 8.09 -9.72
CA ILE A 112 1.49 9.33 -8.96
C ILE A 112 1.00 9.18 -7.51
N PRO A 113 -0.19 8.64 -7.20
CA PRO A 113 -0.58 8.36 -5.81
C PRO A 113 0.38 7.41 -5.09
N ALA A 114 0.94 6.40 -5.76
CA ALA A 114 1.95 5.53 -5.18
C ALA A 114 3.25 6.29 -4.83
N LEU A 115 3.71 7.21 -5.68
CA LEU A 115 4.86 8.08 -5.38
C LEU A 115 4.56 8.99 -4.19
N ILE A 116 3.35 9.54 -4.10
CA ILE A 116 2.92 10.36 -2.97
C ILE A 116 2.88 9.52 -1.70
N SER A 117 2.36 8.29 -1.76
CA SER A 117 2.35 7.39 -0.60
C SER A 117 3.77 7.10 -0.09
N GLY A 118 4.74 6.95 -1.01
CA GLY A 118 6.16 6.82 -0.66
C GLY A 118 6.70 8.07 0.04
N ALA A 119 6.39 9.26 -0.46
CA ALA A 119 6.79 10.51 0.17
C ALA A 119 6.14 10.69 1.56
N VAL A 120 4.86 10.34 1.70
CA VAL A 120 4.16 10.35 2.99
C VAL A 120 4.77 9.33 3.95
N ALA A 121 5.06 8.10 3.49
CA ALA A 121 5.72 7.08 4.29
C ALA A 121 7.13 7.51 4.75
N LEU A 122 7.89 8.17 3.88
CA LEU A 122 9.22 8.71 4.19
C LEU A 122 9.19 9.71 5.36
N ILE A 123 8.09 10.44 5.52
CA ILE A 123 7.89 11.41 6.61
C ILE A 123 7.22 10.75 7.81
N CYS A 124 6.11 10.02 7.60
CA CYS A 124 5.30 9.47 8.68
C CYS A 124 6.01 8.34 9.42
N VAL A 125 6.74 7.47 8.72
CA VAL A 125 7.39 6.34 9.36
C VAL A 125 8.43 6.81 10.40
N PRO A 126 9.39 7.68 10.10
CA PRO A 126 10.32 8.18 11.12
C PRO A 126 9.64 9.03 12.21
N ALA A 127 8.59 9.82 11.84
CA ALA A 127 7.90 10.70 12.77
C ALA A 127 7.12 9.91 13.85
N PHE A 128 6.54 8.77 13.46
CA PHE A 128 5.66 7.98 14.34
C PHE A 128 6.26 6.64 14.78
N SER A 129 7.47 6.30 14.35
CA SER A 129 8.15 5.08 14.79
C SER A 129 8.40 5.09 16.31
N LEU A 130 8.31 3.90 16.90
CA LEU A 130 8.59 3.67 18.33
C LEU A 130 10.06 3.28 18.56
N THR A 131 10.78 2.94 17.48
CA THR A 131 12.19 2.55 17.48
C THR A 131 12.97 3.36 16.45
N HIS A 132 14.29 3.37 16.60
CA HIS A 132 15.16 3.97 15.59
C HIS A 132 15.20 3.09 14.33
N ILE A 133 14.84 3.68 13.19
CA ILE A 133 14.85 2.99 11.89
C ILE A 133 16.07 3.44 11.10
N GLY A 134 16.93 2.48 10.73
CA GLY A 134 18.09 2.74 9.89
C GLY A 134 17.70 3.21 8.48
N ALA A 135 18.53 4.06 7.87
CA ALA A 135 18.24 4.63 6.54
C ALA A 135 18.00 3.56 5.46
N ALA A 136 18.78 2.49 5.44
CA ALA A 136 18.59 1.39 4.48
C ALA A 136 17.22 0.72 4.64
N MET A 137 16.80 0.48 5.87
CA MET A 137 15.50 -0.11 6.18
C MET A 137 14.36 0.82 5.77
N LEU A 138 14.48 2.13 6.06
CA LEU A 138 13.49 3.12 5.65
C LEU A 138 13.33 3.16 4.13
N ILE A 139 14.42 3.08 3.37
CA ILE A 139 14.39 3.04 1.90
C ILE A 139 13.61 1.80 1.42
N VAL A 140 13.90 0.63 1.98
CA VAL A 140 13.19 -0.61 1.63
C VAL A 140 11.71 -0.50 1.99
N MET A 141 11.37 0.04 3.16
CA MET A 141 9.97 0.29 3.58
C MET A 141 9.25 1.18 2.55
N VAL A 142 9.84 2.31 2.17
CA VAL A 142 9.26 3.27 1.23
C VAL A 142 9.04 2.63 -0.15
N ILE A 143 10.06 1.96 -0.70
CA ILE A 143 9.96 1.32 -2.01
C ILE A 143 8.90 0.19 -1.98
N SER A 144 8.92 -0.66 -0.96
CA SER A 144 7.94 -1.74 -0.81
C SER A 144 6.52 -1.21 -0.65
N THR A 145 6.34 -0.11 0.09
CA THR A 145 5.06 0.61 0.23
C THR A 145 4.53 1.09 -1.11
N MET A 146 5.36 1.73 -1.93
CA MET A 146 4.96 2.22 -3.26
C MET A 146 4.58 1.06 -4.19
N LEU A 147 5.38 0.00 -4.24
CA LEU A 147 5.13 -1.15 -5.12
C LEU A 147 3.90 -1.95 -4.68
N SER A 148 3.74 -2.21 -3.37
CA SER A 148 2.54 -2.87 -2.85
C SER A 148 1.28 -2.04 -3.09
N GLY A 149 1.40 -0.71 -3.01
CA GLY A 149 0.35 0.21 -3.37
C GLY A 149 -0.07 0.07 -4.85
N ILE A 150 0.89 0.06 -5.77
CA ILE A 150 0.60 -0.13 -7.20
C ILE A 150 -0.11 -1.48 -7.43
N VAL A 151 0.38 -2.57 -6.83
CA VAL A 151 -0.26 -3.89 -6.95
C VAL A 151 -1.68 -3.87 -6.40
N THR A 152 -1.90 -3.26 -5.22
CA THR A 152 -3.23 -3.12 -4.61
C THR A 152 -4.19 -2.36 -5.52
N ALA A 153 -3.80 -1.19 -6.03
CA ALA A 153 -4.63 -0.40 -6.94
C ALA A 153 -4.95 -1.18 -8.22
N MET A 154 -3.94 -1.82 -8.81
CA MET A 154 -4.12 -2.64 -10.01
C MET A 154 -5.01 -3.85 -9.77
N LEU A 155 -4.91 -4.52 -8.61
CA LEU A 155 -5.82 -5.60 -8.20
C LEU A 155 -7.27 -5.12 -8.20
N VAL A 156 -7.53 -4.01 -7.50
CA VAL A 156 -8.86 -3.41 -7.42
C VAL A 156 -9.42 -3.13 -8.81
N VAL A 157 -8.66 -2.45 -9.66
CA VAL A 157 -9.13 -2.01 -10.98
C VAL A 157 -9.22 -3.14 -12.01
N ALA A 158 -8.31 -4.12 -11.96
CA ALA A 158 -8.27 -5.21 -12.93
C ALA A 158 -9.33 -6.30 -12.65
N ILE A 159 -9.73 -6.47 -11.38
CA ILE A 159 -10.67 -7.51 -10.98
C ILE A 159 -12.10 -6.97 -10.94
N SER A 160 -12.31 -5.76 -10.40
CA SER A 160 -13.63 -5.18 -10.17
C SER A 160 -14.22 -4.54 -11.42
N SER A 161 -15.53 -4.69 -11.59
CA SER A 161 -16.28 -4.09 -12.71
C SER A 161 -16.82 -2.70 -12.39
N ASN A 162 -17.02 -2.37 -11.11
CA ASN A 162 -17.58 -1.12 -10.63
C ASN A 162 -17.01 -0.73 -9.26
N LYS A 163 -17.34 0.50 -8.79
CA LYS A 163 -16.81 1.06 -7.53
C LYS A 163 -17.22 0.23 -6.30
N VAL A 164 -18.43 -0.37 -6.28
CA VAL A 164 -18.93 -1.17 -5.16
C VAL A 164 -18.15 -2.48 -5.04
N GLU A 165 -17.95 -3.17 -6.15
CA GLU A 165 -17.13 -4.37 -6.22
C GLU A 165 -15.66 -4.05 -5.85
N GLY A 166 -15.16 -2.90 -6.31
CA GLY A 166 -13.83 -2.39 -5.98
C GLY A 166 -13.60 -2.21 -4.48
N MET A 167 -14.62 -1.76 -3.75
CA MET A 167 -14.56 -1.67 -2.28
C MET A 167 -14.42 -3.05 -1.62
N ALA A 168 -15.10 -4.07 -2.14
CA ALA A 168 -14.98 -5.43 -1.63
C ALA A 168 -13.60 -6.04 -1.94
N VAL A 169 -13.13 -5.92 -3.18
CA VAL A 169 -11.80 -6.38 -3.61
C VAL A 169 -10.69 -5.63 -2.85
N GLY A 170 -10.87 -4.34 -2.60
CA GLY A 170 -9.93 -3.53 -1.81
C GLY A 170 -9.74 -4.03 -0.38
N LYS A 171 -10.79 -4.51 0.28
CA LYS A 171 -10.69 -5.14 1.59
C LYS A 171 -9.86 -6.44 1.54
N LEU A 172 -10.08 -7.25 0.52
CA LEU A 172 -9.32 -8.50 0.31
C LEU A 172 -7.88 -8.24 -0.10
N SER A 173 -7.60 -7.17 -0.84
CA SER A 173 -6.24 -6.81 -1.24
C SER A 173 -5.32 -6.49 -0.05
N GLY A 174 -5.90 -6.17 1.11
CA GLY A 174 -5.17 -6.04 2.38
C GLY A 174 -4.42 -7.30 2.77
N LEU A 175 -4.93 -8.47 2.44
CA LEU A 175 -4.26 -9.74 2.68
C LEU A 175 -2.90 -9.82 1.96
N PHE A 176 -2.75 -9.13 0.85
CA PHE A 176 -1.47 -9.06 0.13
C PHE A 176 -0.34 -8.45 0.98
N GLY A 177 -0.66 -7.38 1.73
CA GLY A 177 0.28 -6.76 2.68
C GLY A 177 0.54 -7.62 3.91
N VAL A 178 -0.49 -8.30 4.41
CA VAL A 178 -0.38 -9.16 5.62
C VAL A 178 0.64 -10.28 5.45
N THR A 179 0.92 -10.72 4.21
CA THR A 179 1.94 -11.75 3.94
C THR A 179 3.35 -11.38 4.44
N PHE A 180 3.62 -10.10 4.66
CA PHE A 180 4.84 -9.62 5.33
C PHE A 180 5.04 -10.24 6.71
N PHE A 181 3.96 -10.45 7.47
CA PHE A 181 4.02 -10.96 8.84
C PHE A 181 4.09 -12.48 8.92
N ILE A 182 3.87 -13.20 7.81
CA ILE A 182 3.91 -14.67 7.78
C ILE A 182 5.25 -15.22 8.28
N PRO A 183 6.42 -14.71 7.84
CA PRO A 183 7.71 -15.21 8.34
C PRO A 183 7.91 -15.05 9.85
N LEU A 184 7.24 -14.06 10.46
CA LEU A 184 7.30 -13.84 11.90
C LEU A 184 6.49 -14.87 12.69
N ILE A 185 5.29 -15.19 12.18
CA ILE A 185 4.28 -15.97 12.89
C ILE A 185 4.43 -17.45 12.60
N VAL A 186 4.67 -17.80 11.33
CA VAL A 186 4.71 -19.19 10.86
C VAL A 186 6.16 -19.67 10.80
N LYS A 187 6.48 -20.64 11.67
CA LYS A 187 7.79 -21.30 11.68
C LYS A 187 7.81 -22.51 10.75
N GLY A 188 9.01 -22.87 10.27
CA GLY A 188 9.19 -24.04 9.40
C GLY A 188 8.92 -23.79 7.93
N THR A 189 8.90 -24.86 7.14
CA THR A 189 8.85 -24.81 5.66
C THR A 189 7.47 -24.43 5.12
N ILE A 190 6.41 -24.62 5.91
CA ILE A 190 5.03 -24.33 5.49
C ILE A 190 4.80 -22.84 5.14
N ARG A 191 5.59 -21.92 5.72
CA ARG A 191 5.50 -20.48 5.41
C ARG A 191 5.78 -20.18 3.95
N TYR A 192 6.57 -20.99 3.24
CA TYR A 192 6.88 -20.82 1.81
C TYR A 192 5.69 -21.08 0.88
N VAL A 193 4.53 -21.52 1.39
CA VAL A 193 3.28 -21.51 0.61
C VAL A 193 2.94 -20.09 0.11
N PHE A 194 3.43 -19.08 0.82
CA PHE A 194 3.21 -17.65 0.47
C PHE A 194 4.32 -17.07 -0.42
N PHE A 195 5.20 -17.91 -1.00
CA PHE A 195 6.34 -17.45 -1.80
C PHE A 195 5.97 -16.61 -3.02
N LEU A 196 4.74 -16.71 -3.53
CA LEU A 196 4.23 -15.90 -4.67
C LEU A 196 3.87 -14.45 -4.29
N PHE A 197 3.96 -14.10 -3.02
CA PHE A 197 3.60 -12.78 -2.54
C PHE A 197 4.87 -11.96 -2.26
N PRO A 198 5.11 -10.85 -2.97
CA PRO A 198 6.35 -10.10 -2.82
C PRO A 198 6.58 -9.59 -1.39
N MET A 199 5.51 -9.24 -0.66
CA MET A 199 5.62 -8.79 0.73
C MET A 199 6.10 -9.89 1.68
N PHE A 200 5.90 -11.17 1.37
CA PHE A 200 6.48 -12.29 2.10
C PHE A 200 8.02 -12.23 2.09
N TRP A 201 8.62 -11.98 0.92
CA TRP A 201 10.07 -11.89 0.80
C TRP A 201 10.66 -10.64 1.45
N VAL A 202 9.91 -9.54 1.48
CA VAL A 202 10.28 -8.34 2.27
C VAL A 202 10.28 -8.68 3.77
N GLY A 203 9.30 -9.44 4.25
CA GLY A 203 9.25 -9.94 5.63
C GLY A 203 10.40 -10.89 5.96
N GLU A 204 10.73 -11.82 5.07
CA GLU A 204 11.90 -12.69 5.21
C GLU A 204 13.22 -11.90 5.26
N TRP A 205 13.32 -10.83 4.46
CA TRP A 205 14.48 -9.96 4.49
C TRP A 205 14.58 -9.19 5.81
N SER A 206 13.48 -8.67 6.34
CA SER A 206 13.50 -7.91 7.59
C SER A 206 13.97 -8.75 8.78
N LEU A 207 13.70 -10.07 8.77
CA LEU A 207 14.11 -10.99 9.84
C LEU A 207 15.56 -11.45 9.77
N SER A 208 16.04 -11.73 8.57
CA SER A 208 17.31 -12.47 8.40
C SER A 208 18.29 -11.81 7.44
N GLY A 209 17.92 -10.65 6.88
CA GLY A 209 18.72 -9.96 5.87
C GLY A 209 18.80 -10.73 4.54
N GLY A 210 19.79 -10.36 3.72
CA GLY A 210 20.09 -11.02 2.45
C GLY A 210 19.48 -10.35 1.24
N TRP A 211 20.31 -9.75 0.41
CA TRP A 211 19.89 -8.98 -0.79
C TRP A 211 19.11 -9.83 -1.81
N VAL A 212 19.35 -11.14 -1.86
CA VAL A 212 18.64 -12.06 -2.76
C VAL A 212 17.13 -12.05 -2.50
N LYS A 213 16.70 -11.96 -1.24
CA LYS A 213 15.28 -11.92 -0.88
C LYS A 213 14.61 -10.65 -1.38
N LEU A 214 15.27 -9.49 -1.28
CA LEU A 214 14.78 -8.24 -1.85
C LEU A 214 14.69 -8.31 -3.38
N LEU A 215 15.69 -8.92 -4.01
CA LEU A 215 15.68 -9.09 -5.46
C LEU A 215 14.50 -9.95 -5.91
N ILE A 216 14.22 -11.06 -5.22
CA ILE A 216 13.04 -11.88 -5.48
C ILE A 216 11.76 -11.07 -5.29
N ALA A 217 11.64 -10.33 -4.17
CA ALA A 217 10.48 -9.47 -3.92
C ALA A 217 10.23 -8.47 -5.06
N PHE A 218 11.27 -7.79 -5.54
CA PHE A 218 11.13 -6.81 -6.62
C PHE A 218 10.78 -7.45 -7.98
N ILE A 219 11.32 -8.63 -8.27
CA ILE A 219 10.92 -9.41 -9.45
C ILE A 219 9.44 -9.77 -9.36
N GLU A 220 8.98 -10.25 -8.21
CA GLU A 220 7.57 -10.61 -8.02
C GLU A 220 6.64 -9.39 -8.09
N PHE A 221 7.02 -8.24 -7.53
CA PHE A 221 6.27 -7.00 -7.73
C PHE A 221 6.12 -6.66 -9.21
N ALA A 222 7.22 -6.76 -9.97
CA ALA A 222 7.19 -6.50 -11.40
C ALA A 222 6.30 -7.50 -12.15
N LEU A 223 6.35 -8.79 -11.80
CA LEU A 223 5.48 -9.82 -12.38
C LEU A 223 4.00 -9.54 -12.09
N TRP A 224 3.64 -9.26 -10.84
CA TRP A 224 2.26 -8.93 -10.46
C TRP A 224 1.74 -7.69 -11.19
N ILE A 225 2.53 -6.62 -11.25
CA ILE A 225 2.16 -5.38 -11.97
C ILE A 225 1.92 -5.67 -13.45
N ASN A 226 2.79 -6.47 -14.10
CA ASN A 226 2.63 -6.81 -15.51
C ASN A 226 1.38 -7.66 -15.78
N VAL A 227 1.13 -8.69 -14.95
CA VAL A 227 -0.05 -9.56 -15.08
C VAL A 227 -1.34 -8.76 -14.91
N LEU A 228 -1.39 -7.90 -13.89
CA LEU A 228 -2.56 -7.08 -13.62
C LEU A 228 -2.77 -6.01 -14.69
N PHE A 229 -1.70 -5.41 -15.20
CA PHE A 229 -1.78 -4.47 -16.32
C PHE A 229 -2.34 -5.14 -17.59
N TRP A 230 -1.87 -6.34 -17.90
CA TRP A 230 -2.39 -7.10 -19.04
C TRP A 230 -3.88 -7.45 -18.87
N ARG A 231 -4.29 -7.87 -17.67
CA ARG A 231 -5.69 -8.13 -17.34
C ARG A 231 -6.55 -6.87 -17.47
N PHE A 232 -6.08 -5.74 -16.96
CA PHE A 232 -6.74 -4.44 -17.12
C PHE A 232 -6.89 -4.06 -18.59
N LYS A 233 -5.84 -4.22 -19.39
CA LYS A 233 -5.88 -3.93 -20.83
C LYS A 233 -6.95 -4.73 -21.56
N LYS A 234 -7.09 -6.02 -21.24
CA LYS A 234 -8.14 -6.89 -21.84
C LYS A 234 -9.57 -6.43 -21.52
N LYS A 235 -9.78 -5.73 -20.41
CA LYS A 235 -11.10 -5.24 -20.01
C LYS A 235 -11.60 -4.10 -20.93
N PHE A 236 -10.70 -3.42 -21.63
CA PHE A 236 -11.00 -2.29 -22.53
C PHE A 236 -10.80 -2.61 -24.02
N GLN A 237 -10.43 -3.84 -24.36
CA GLN A 237 -10.40 -4.37 -25.72
C GLN A 237 -11.69 -5.14 -26.02
#